data_35f6855b8faa6655caffd9b391662952
#
_entry.id   35f6855b8faa6655caffd9b391662952
#
_cell.length_a   1.000
_cell.length_b   1.000
_cell.length_c   1.000
_cell.angle_alpha   90.00
_cell.angle_beta   90.00
_cell.angle_gamma   90.00
#
_symmetry.space_group_name_H-M   'P 1'
#
loop_
_entity.id
_entity.type
_entity.pdbx_description
1 polymer ?
#
loop_
_entity_poly.entity_id
_entity_poly.type
_entity_poly.pdbx_seq_one_letter_code
_entity_poly.pdbx_strand_id
1 'polypeptide(L)'
;MRTSLRLAAVGIAIGAASLATSAQAAASATATATAEVLSSLTLTVDAGSQLDFGQIAANTGGTVTVNADSTVSTTGALISTGTRNPVSLTVTGSKGATVAVTLPTGSVNLTRAGGTETMALSNFNASPTGAFQLDLATGKQNFTVGGKLTVGLNQTPGTYSGTFAVSVEYQ
;
A
#
# COMPACT_ATOMS: atom_id res chain seq x y z
N MET A 1 1.57 38.56 -111.90
CA MET A 1 1.84 39.95 -111.44
C MET A 1 1.65 40.06 -109.96
N ARG A 2 2.70 40.51 -109.32
CA ARG A 2 2.80 40.93 -107.90
C ARG A 2 2.56 39.89 -106.85
N THR A 3 3.66 39.27 -106.48
CA THR A 3 3.99 38.56 -105.24
C THR A 3 3.99 39.48 -104.03
N SER A 4 3.42 39.07 -102.98
CA SER A 4 3.68 39.66 -101.66
C SER A 4 3.98 38.54 -100.64
N LEU A 5 5.24 38.53 -100.26
CA LEU A 5 5.85 37.71 -99.29
C LEU A 5 5.36 38.13 -97.86
N ARG A 6 4.77 37.23 -97.09
CA ARG A 6 4.50 37.52 -95.71
C ARG A 6 5.40 36.65 -94.83
N LEU A 7 6.33 37.33 -94.18
CA LEU A 7 7.15 36.74 -93.11
C LEU A 7 6.30 36.38 -91.94
N ALA A 8 6.33 35.10 -91.52
CA ALA A 8 5.77 34.65 -90.29
C ALA A 8 6.86 34.67 -89.19
N ALA A 9 6.69 35.52 -88.20
CA ALA A 9 7.56 35.59 -87.07
C ALA A 9 7.13 34.45 -86.09
N VAL A 10 8.07 33.53 -85.84
CA VAL A 10 7.86 32.47 -84.80
C VAL A 10 8.27 33.05 -83.45
N GLY A 11 7.33 33.36 -82.63
CA GLY A 11 7.55 33.77 -81.23
C GLY A 11 7.77 32.55 -80.37
N ILE A 12 8.98 32.43 -79.84
CA ILE A 12 9.29 31.42 -78.80
C ILE A 12 8.77 31.95 -77.48
N ALA A 13 7.68 31.39 -76.94
CA ALA A 13 7.21 31.63 -75.58
C ALA A 13 8.06 30.76 -74.63
N ILE A 14 8.98 31.35 -73.89
CA ILE A 14 9.65 30.70 -72.79
C ILE A 14 8.67 30.68 -71.60
N GLY A 15 8.06 29.55 -71.38
CA GLY A 15 7.23 29.31 -70.19
C GLY A 15 8.11 29.17 -68.94
N ALA A 16 8.08 30.19 -68.07
CA ALA A 16 8.66 30.10 -66.73
C ALA A 16 7.78 29.13 -65.91
N ALA A 17 8.26 27.91 -65.74
CA ALA A 17 7.71 26.98 -64.77
C ALA A 17 8.04 27.47 -63.38
N SER A 18 7.12 28.15 -62.75
CA SER A 18 7.21 28.47 -61.30
C SER A 18 7.09 27.16 -60.50
N LEU A 19 8.21 26.68 -59.98
CA LEU A 19 8.24 25.65 -58.97
C LEU A 19 7.58 26.21 -57.70
N ALA A 20 6.29 25.99 -57.56
CA ALA A 20 5.61 26.25 -56.30
C ALA A 20 6.09 25.19 -55.27
N THR A 21 7.09 25.55 -54.49
CA THR A 21 7.44 24.78 -53.29
C THR A 21 6.27 24.87 -52.32
N SER A 22 5.50 23.81 -52.23
CA SER A 22 4.51 23.68 -51.17
C SER A 22 5.22 23.72 -49.82
N ALA A 23 5.17 24.87 -49.16
CA ALA A 23 5.63 24.99 -47.77
C ALA A 23 4.73 24.08 -46.93
N GLN A 24 5.24 22.93 -46.57
CA GLN A 24 4.55 22.01 -45.70
C GLN A 24 4.54 22.65 -44.31
N ALA A 25 3.40 23.16 -43.89
CA ALA A 25 3.25 23.71 -42.55
C ALA A 25 3.42 22.58 -41.56
N ALA A 26 4.43 22.67 -40.67
CA ALA A 26 4.59 21.74 -39.60
C ALA A 26 3.39 21.85 -38.64
N ALA A 27 2.64 20.76 -38.49
CA ALA A 27 1.60 20.69 -37.47
C ALA A 27 2.25 20.56 -36.09
N SER A 28 1.94 21.46 -35.17
CA SER A 28 2.39 21.42 -33.80
C SER A 28 1.17 21.30 -32.87
N ALA A 29 1.30 20.50 -31.84
CA ALA A 29 0.30 20.38 -30.79
C ALA A 29 0.97 20.59 -29.41
N THR A 30 0.26 21.26 -28.51
CA THR A 30 0.69 21.41 -27.11
C THR A 30 0.05 20.34 -26.28
N ALA A 31 0.86 19.60 -25.51
CA ALA A 31 0.38 18.65 -24.52
C ALA A 31 0.62 19.22 -23.12
N THR A 32 -0.33 19.00 -22.21
CA THR A 32 -0.21 19.37 -20.81
C THR A 32 0.40 18.19 -20.05
N ALA A 33 1.44 18.42 -19.27
CA ALA A 33 2.00 17.47 -18.30
C ALA A 33 1.66 17.95 -16.89
N THR A 34 1.17 17.02 -16.04
CA THR A 34 0.87 17.28 -14.64
C THR A 34 1.58 16.23 -13.78
N ALA A 35 2.01 16.62 -12.58
CA ALA A 35 2.55 15.74 -11.57
C ALA A 35 2.04 16.19 -10.20
N GLU A 36 1.68 15.23 -9.36
CA GLU A 36 1.33 15.47 -7.97
C GLU A 36 2.39 14.83 -7.07
N VAL A 37 2.89 15.57 -6.09
CA VAL A 37 3.84 15.08 -5.09
C VAL A 37 3.07 14.80 -3.79
N LEU A 38 3.05 13.53 -3.38
CA LEU A 38 2.40 13.10 -2.16
C LEU A 38 3.21 13.51 -0.92
N SER A 39 2.52 13.74 0.19
CA SER A 39 3.14 13.94 1.51
C SER A 39 3.84 12.66 1.97
N SER A 40 4.86 12.80 2.81
CA SER A 40 5.51 11.64 3.44
C SER A 40 4.50 10.79 4.21
N LEU A 41 4.58 9.47 4.00
CA LEU A 41 3.76 8.50 4.73
C LEU A 41 4.41 8.20 6.08
N THR A 42 3.63 8.27 7.16
CA THR A 42 4.07 7.91 8.51
C THR A 42 3.12 6.89 9.11
N LEU A 43 3.68 5.93 9.86
CA LEU A 43 2.94 4.92 10.60
C LEU A 43 3.36 4.97 12.06
N THR A 44 2.39 5.07 12.97
CA THR A 44 2.65 5.13 14.42
C THR A 44 1.75 4.13 15.15
N VAL A 45 2.30 3.47 16.16
CA VAL A 45 1.50 2.71 17.13
C VAL A 45 0.85 3.71 18.07
N ASP A 46 -0.45 3.58 18.29
CA ASP A 46 -1.18 4.49 19.18
C ASP A 46 -0.71 4.33 20.62
N ALA A 47 -0.69 5.43 21.36
CA ALA A 47 -0.15 5.46 22.72
C ALA A 47 -0.84 4.42 23.62
N GLY A 48 -0.07 3.56 24.27
CA GLY A 48 -0.56 2.50 25.15
C GLY A 48 -1.20 1.32 24.42
N SER A 49 -1.20 1.29 23.09
CA SER A 49 -1.75 0.17 22.31
C SER A 49 -0.69 -0.92 22.13
N GLN A 50 -1.14 -2.16 22.28
CA GLN A 50 -0.35 -3.37 22.02
C GLN A 50 -1.27 -4.52 21.65
N LEU A 51 -0.77 -5.50 20.93
CA LEU A 51 -1.49 -6.75 20.73
C LEU A 51 -1.38 -7.58 22.01
N ASP A 52 -2.49 -7.67 22.74
CA ASP A 52 -2.55 -8.31 24.05
C ASP A 52 -3.40 -9.58 24.00
N PHE A 53 -2.86 -10.68 24.47
CA PHE A 53 -3.54 -11.99 24.55
C PHE A 53 -4.07 -12.29 25.95
N GLY A 54 -3.88 -11.38 26.91
CA GLY A 54 -4.30 -11.53 28.28
C GLY A 54 -3.48 -12.53 29.08
N GLN A 55 -4.10 -13.11 30.10
CA GLN A 55 -3.51 -14.14 30.96
C GLN A 55 -3.98 -15.51 30.47
N ILE A 56 -3.03 -16.43 30.28
CA ILE A 56 -3.29 -17.74 29.69
C ILE A 56 -2.87 -18.84 30.66
N ALA A 57 -3.79 -19.74 30.99
CA ALA A 57 -3.47 -20.97 31.69
C ALA A 57 -3.30 -22.10 30.66
N ALA A 58 -2.07 -22.61 30.55
CA ALA A 58 -1.62 -23.50 29.47
C ALA A 58 -1.48 -24.95 29.93
N ASN A 59 -2.55 -25.58 30.41
CA ASN A 59 -2.49 -26.95 30.89
C ASN A 59 -2.36 -27.97 29.75
N THR A 60 -3.00 -27.73 28.61
CA THR A 60 -3.10 -28.68 27.50
C THR A 60 -2.50 -28.17 26.18
N GLY A 61 -2.05 -26.95 26.12
CA GLY A 61 -1.70 -26.29 24.88
C GLY A 61 -2.90 -25.91 24.01
N GLY A 62 -2.67 -25.15 22.98
CA GLY A 62 -3.70 -24.65 22.06
C GLY A 62 -3.36 -23.33 21.44
N THR A 63 -4.35 -22.58 21.01
CA THR A 63 -4.15 -21.24 20.43
C THR A 63 -5.09 -20.23 21.05
N VAL A 64 -4.63 -18.99 21.15
CA VAL A 64 -5.45 -17.81 21.44
C VAL A 64 -5.36 -16.91 20.23
N THR A 65 -6.50 -16.55 19.65
CA THR A 65 -6.59 -15.63 18.54
C THR A 65 -7.27 -14.35 19.00
N VAL A 66 -6.63 -13.22 18.78
CA VAL A 66 -7.18 -11.89 18.94
C VAL A 66 -7.26 -11.30 17.54
N ASN A 67 -8.47 -11.16 17.01
CA ASN A 67 -8.66 -10.60 15.68
C ASN A 67 -8.62 -9.06 15.70
N ALA A 68 -8.32 -8.48 14.53
CA ALA A 68 -8.31 -7.02 14.38
C ALA A 68 -9.67 -6.36 14.67
N ASP A 69 -10.77 -7.08 14.55
CA ASP A 69 -12.12 -6.62 14.93
C ASP A 69 -12.42 -6.77 16.44
N SER A 70 -11.39 -7.05 17.24
CA SER A 70 -11.46 -7.30 18.68
C SER A 70 -12.21 -8.60 19.10
N THR A 71 -12.57 -9.45 18.15
CA THR A 71 -13.10 -10.77 18.49
C THR A 71 -11.97 -11.69 18.97
N VAL A 72 -12.27 -12.50 19.98
CA VAL A 72 -11.30 -13.41 20.60
C VAL A 72 -11.82 -14.84 20.53
N SER A 73 -10.96 -15.75 20.15
CA SER A 73 -11.24 -17.18 20.16
C SER A 73 -10.07 -17.99 20.73
N THR A 74 -10.38 -19.12 21.33
CA THR A 74 -9.40 -20.05 21.89
C THR A 74 -9.64 -21.46 21.37
N THR A 75 -8.58 -22.23 21.21
CA THR A 75 -8.64 -23.66 20.91
C THR A 75 -7.89 -24.46 22.00
N GLY A 76 -8.19 -25.74 22.09
CA GLY A 76 -7.69 -26.56 23.20
C GLY A 76 -8.43 -26.25 24.49
N ALA A 77 -7.92 -26.72 25.62
CA ALA A 77 -8.49 -26.44 26.94
C ALA A 77 -7.79 -25.24 27.59
N LEU A 78 -7.38 -24.26 26.79
CA LEU A 78 -6.78 -23.02 27.29
C LEU A 78 -7.81 -22.13 27.96
N ILE A 79 -7.49 -21.63 29.13
CA ILE A 79 -8.25 -20.58 29.79
C ILE A 79 -7.50 -19.26 29.50
N SER A 80 -8.14 -18.35 28.77
CA SER A 80 -7.61 -17.02 28.51
C SER A 80 -8.52 -15.98 29.14
N THR A 81 -7.96 -15.15 30.01
CA THR A 81 -8.66 -14.11 30.79
C THR A 81 -7.93 -12.77 30.71
N GLY A 82 -8.52 -11.75 31.32
CA GLY A 82 -7.96 -10.40 31.32
C GLY A 82 -8.20 -9.65 30.01
N THR A 83 -7.44 -8.56 29.83
CA THR A 83 -7.53 -7.71 28.66
C THR A 83 -6.95 -8.42 27.43
N ARG A 84 -7.68 -8.41 26.34
CA ARG A 84 -7.28 -9.00 25.05
C ARG A 84 -7.70 -8.04 23.96
N ASN A 85 -6.73 -7.35 23.39
CA ASN A 85 -6.98 -6.30 22.41
C ASN A 85 -6.03 -6.44 21.22
N PRO A 86 -6.50 -6.15 19.99
CA PRO A 86 -5.61 -5.91 18.87
C PRO A 86 -4.80 -4.64 19.10
N VAL A 87 -3.65 -4.52 18.44
CA VAL A 87 -2.89 -3.27 18.43
C VAL A 87 -3.55 -2.28 17.48
N SER A 88 -3.66 -1.03 17.90
CA SER A 88 -4.13 0.09 17.08
C SER A 88 -2.96 0.90 16.56
N LEU A 89 -3.04 1.24 15.26
CA LEU A 89 -2.04 2.04 14.56
C LEU A 89 -2.73 3.16 13.81
N THR A 90 -2.03 4.30 13.71
CA THR A 90 -2.45 5.45 12.90
C THR A 90 -1.47 5.64 11.74
N VAL A 91 -2.00 5.64 10.52
CA VAL A 91 -1.27 6.07 9.33
C VAL A 91 -1.64 7.51 9.00
N THR A 92 -0.64 8.30 8.58
CA THR A 92 -0.81 9.71 8.16
C THR A 92 -0.07 9.92 6.85
N GLY A 93 -0.72 10.60 5.90
CA GLY A 93 -0.17 10.86 4.56
C GLY A 93 -1.00 11.90 3.80
N SER A 94 -0.96 11.83 2.48
CA SER A 94 -1.74 12.72 1.61
C SER A 94 -3.24 12.45 1.76
N LYS A 95 -4.00 13.52 1.85
CA LYS A 95 -5.47 13.47 2.01
C LYS A 95 -6.11 12.72 0.85
N GLY A 96 -6.96 11.76 1.16
CA GLY A 96 -7.68 10.97 0.16
C GLY A 96 -6.84 9.97 -0.62
N ALA A 97 -5.53 9.86 -0.34
CA ALA A 97 -4.69 8.86 -0.99
C ALA A 97 -5.03 7.46 -0.49
N THR A 98 -4.86 6.48 -1.36
CA THR A 98 -5.01 5.06 -1.01
C THR A 98 -3.69 4.51 -0.53
N VAL A 99 -3.73 3.73 0.55
CA VAL A 99 -2.57 3.04 1.12
C VAL A 99 -2.86 1.55 1.27
N ALA A 100 -1.83 0.74 1.15
CA ALA A 100 -1.89 -0.70 1.43
C ALA A 100 -1.09 -1.02 2.67
N VAL A 101 -1.63 -1.92 3.51
CA VAL A 101 -0.96 -2.45 4.70
C VAL A 101 -0.34 -3.80 4.37
N THR A 102 0.93 -3.96 4.72
CA THR A 102 1.64 -5.24 4.65
C THR A 102 1.93 -5.75 6.06
N LEU A 103 1.45 -6.96 6.32
CA LEU A 103 1.62 -7.68 7.58
C LEU A 103 2.68 -8.77 7.44
N PRO A 104 3.29 -9.24 8.54
CA PRO A 104 4.19 -10.39 8.50
C PRO A 104 3.46 -11.63 7.97
N THR A 105 4.07 -12.33 7.02
CA THR A 105 3.55 -13.57 6.44
C THR A 105 3.97 -14.82 7.22
N GLY A 106 5.02 -14.69 8.02
CA GLY A 106 5.55 -15.78 8.85
C GLY A 106 5.14 -15.68 10.32
N SER A 107 5.70 -16.57 11.15
CA SER A 107 5.56 -16.50 12.59
C SER A 107 6.67 -15.66 13.22
N VAL A 108 6.33 -14.98 14.30
CA VAL A 108 7.24 -14.23 15.17
C VAL A 108 7.22 -14.86 16.55
N ASN A 109 8.38 -15.01 17.16
CA ASN A 109 8.47 -15.59 18.48
C ASN A 109 8.32 -14.51 19.57
N LEU A 110 7.40 -14.74 20.50
CA LEU A 110 7.38 -14.07 21.79
C LEU A 110 8.28 -14.85 22.73
N THR A 111 9.25 -14.19 23.37
CA THR A 111 10.24 -14.82 24.27
C THR A 111 9.89 -14.51 25.73
N ARG A 112 10.06 -15.50 26.59
CA ARG A 112 9.85 -15.34 28.04
C ARG A 112 10.88 -14.40 28.66
N ALA A 113 10.41 -13.47 29.47
CA ALA A 113 11.31 -12.60 30.24
C ALA A 113 12.17 -13.44 31.20
N GLY A 114 13.50 -13.26 31.10
CA GLY A 114 14.48 -14.00 31.90
C GLY A 114 14.67 -15.47 31.51
N GLY A 115 14.21 -15.89 30.30
CA GLY A 115 14.34 -17.25 29.79
C GLY A 115 14.52 -17.32 28.28
N THR A 116 14.51 -18.52 27.75
CA THR A 116 14.66 -18.81 26.31
C THR A 116 13.43 -19.42 25.69
N GLU A 117 12.41 -19.74 26.50
CA GLU A 117 11.17 -20.32 26.01
C GLU A 117 10.39 -19.34 25.17
N THR A 118 9.77 -19.85 24.12
CA THR A 118 9.05 -19.04 23.14
C THR A 118 7.61 -19.48 22.91
N MET A 119 6.79 -18.56 22.45
CA MET A 119 5.48 -18.83 21.86
C MET A 119 5.43 -18.20 20.46
N ALA A 120 4.87 -18.93 19.49
CA ALA A 120 4.77 -18.45 18.12
C ALA A 120 3.51 -17.61 17.92
N LEU A 121 3.69 -16.37 17.47
CA LEU A 121 2.64 -15.45 17.02
C LEU A 121 2.59 -15.48 15.50
N SER A 122 1.43 -15.74 14.91
CA SER A 122 1.24 -15.92 13.48
C SER A 122 -0.15 -15.48 13.03
N ASN A 123 -0.48 -15.69 11.75
CA ASN A 123 -1.80 -15.41 11.17
C ASN A 123 -2.28 -13.99 11.50
N PHE A 124 -1.41 -13.03 11.23
CA PHE A 124 -1.74 -11.62 11.41
C PHE A 124 -2.90 -11.21 10.49
N ASN A 125 -3.78 -10.37 11.01
CA ASN A 125 -4.89 -9.80 10.26
C ASN A 125 -5.04 -8.32 10.62
N ALA A 126 -5.63 -7.54 9.73
CA ALA A 126 -5.86 -6.11 9.92
C ALA A 126 -7.32 -5.75 9.67
N SER A 127 -7.78 -4.67 10.28
CA SER A 127 -9.10 -4.09 10.03
C SER A 127 -8.97 -2.55 9.94
N PRO A 128 -9.30 -1.94 8.78
CA PRO A 128 -9.76 -2.58 7.54
C PRO A 128 -8.68 -3.47 6.90
N THR A 129 -9.10 -4.46 6.09
CA THR A 129 -8.21 -5.38 5.38
C THR A 129 -7.77 -4.80 4.04
N GLY A 130 -6.53 -5.09 3.63
CA GLY A 130 -6.01 -4.72 2.33
C GLY A 130 -5.70 -3.23 2.20
N ALA A 131 -6.09 -2.65 1.05
CA ALA A 131 -5.92 -1.23 0.80
C ALA A 131 -7.12 -0.43 1.30
N PHE A 132 -6.86 0.77 1.84
CA PHE A 132 -7.89 1.70 2.27
C PHE A 132 -7.49 3.15 2.00
N GLN A 133 -8.47 4.04 1.98
CA GLN A 133 -8.26 5.44 1.70
C GLN A 133 -8.02 6.22 3.00
N LEU A 134 -7.05 7.14 2.96
CA LEU A 134 -6.86 8.12 4.03
C LEU A 134 -7.98 9.15 4.03
N ASP A 135 -8.34 9.63 5.19
CA ASP A 135 -9.40 10.62 5.36
C ASP A 135 -9.15 11.87 4.52
N LEU A 136 -10.20 12.34 3.83
CA LEU A 136 -10.13 13.45 2.90
C LEU A 136 -9.85 14.81 3.56
N ALA A 137 -10.16 14.94 4.84
CA ALA A 137 -9.97 16.19 5.58
C ALA A 137 -8.65 16.23 6.33
N THR A 138 -8.24 15.11 6.92
CA THR A 138 -7.09 15.02 7.85
C THR A 138 -5.88 14.31 7.25
N GLY A 139 -6.06 13.46 6.22
CA GLY A 139 -5.01 12.59 5.69
C GLY A 139 -4.59 11.48 6.66
N LYS A 140 -5.45 11.12 7.62
CA LYS A 140 -5.20 10.09 8.63
C LYS A 140 -6.19 8.95 8.52
N GLN A 141 -5.76 7.76 8.92
CA GLN A 141 -6.63 6.61 9.09
C GLN A 141 -6.08 5.72 10.19
N ASN A 142 -6.97 5.29 11.10
CA ASN A 142 -6.65 4.29 12.10
C ASN A 142 -7.00 2.91 11.57
N PHE A 143 -6.19 1.93 11.91
CA PHE A 143 -6.46 0.53 11.67
C PHE A 143 -5.93 -0.31 12.83
N THR A 144 -6.42 -1.51 12.96
CA THR A 144 -6.05 -2.45 14.01
C THR A 144 -5.39 -3.68 13.41
N VAL A 145 -4.49 -4.30 14.18
CA VAL A 145 -3.83 -5.55 13.81
C VAL A 145 -3.99 -6.57 14.92
N GLY A 146 -4.49 -7.73 14.55
CA GLY A 146 -4.63 -8.91 15.38
C GLY A 146 -3.70 -10.04 14.96
N GLY A 147 -3.76 -11.17 15.69
CA GLY A 147 -2.94 -12.34 15.37
C GLY A 147 -3.34 -13.56 16.20
N LYS A 148 -2.69 -14.68 15.91
CA LYS A 148 -2.88 -15.96 16.58
C LYS A 148 -1.63 -16.37 17.33
N LEU A 149 -1.73 -16.51 18.65
CA LEU A 149 -0.69 -17.02 19.52
C LEU A 149 -0.85 -18.53 19.71
N THR A 150 0.21 -19.27 19.45
CA THR A 150 0.28 -20.71 19.73
C THR A 150 0.96 -20.93 21.07
N VAL A 151 0.27 -21.62 21.96
CA VAL A 151 0.71 -21.93 23.32
C VAL A 151 1.02 -23.42 23.42
N GLY A 152 2.22 -23.75 23.83
CA GLY A 152 2.66 -25.15 23.99
C GLY A 152 1.99 -25.88 25.16
N LEU A 153 2.01 -27.20 25.10
CA LEU A 153 1.67 -28.03 26.25
C LEU A 153 2.64 -27.72 27.40
N ASN A 154 2.11 -27.47 28.59
CA ASN A 154 2.90 -27.13 29.79
C ASN A 154 3.87 -25.94 29.52
N GLN A 155 3.40 -24.95 28.77
CA GLN A 155 4.19 -23.73 28.51
C GLN A 155 4.69 -23.13 29.84
N THR A 156 5.97 -22.88 29.92
CA THR A 156 6.60 -22.35 31.14
C THR A 156 5.94 -21.04 31.57
N PRO A 157 5.52 -20.89 32.84
CA PRO A 157 4.93 -19.64 33.32
C PRO A 157 5.87 -18.46 33.22
N GLY A 158 5.33 -17.29 32.93
CA GLY A 158 6.09 -16.04 32.80
C GLY A 158 5.43 -15.06 31.84
N THR A 159 6.05 -13.88 31.72
CA THR A 159 5.65 -12.87 30.73
C THR A 159 6.39 -13.12 29.44
N TYR A 160 5.66 -13.21 28.35
CA TYR A 160 6.20 -13.39 26.99
C TYR A 160 6.01 -12.09 26.19
N SER A 161 7.05 -11.66 25.53
CA SER A 161 7.02 -10.45 24.69
C SER A 161 7.83 -10.61 23.42
N GLY A 162 7.48 -9.86 22.41
CA GLY A 162 8.16 -9.82 21.12
C GLY A 162 7.61 -8.67 20.27
N THR A 163 8.28 -8.39 19.17
CA THR A 163 7.90 -7.33 18.23
C THR A 163 7.66 -7.91 16.85
N PHE A 164 6.73 -7.32 16.11
CA PHE A 164 6.49 -7.64 14.70
C PHE A 164 6.43 -6.34 13.90
N ALA A 165 6.80 -6.41 12.63
CA ALA A 165 6.81 -5.27 11.74
C ALA A 165 5.51 -5.19 10.93
N VAL A 166 4.96 -3.99 10.85
CA VAL A 166 3.86 -3.64 9.94
C VAL A 166 4.38 -2.52 9.05
N SER A 167 4.10 -2.57 7.76
CA SER A 167 4.45 -1.50 6.83
C SER A 167 3.23 -1.02 6.04
N VAL A 168 3.30 0.21 5.57
CA VAL A 168 2.28 0.84 4.74
C VAL A 168 2.95 1.53 3.56
N GLU A 169 2.30 1.46 2.40
CA GLU A 169 2.76 2.05 1.15
C GLU A 169 1.60 2.71 0.42
N TYR A 170 1.87 3.78 -0.34
CA TYR A 170 0.90 4.35 -1.27
C TYR A 170 0.62 3.38 -2.42
N GLN A 171 -0.62 3.38 -2.89
CA GLN A 171 -1.10 2.58 -4.03
C GLN A 171 -1.33 3.47 -5.26
#